data_fa7e3da9c2c249b404ba80ddd0ca30f4
#
_entry.id   fa7e3da9c2c249b404ba80ddd0ca30f4
#
_cell.length_a   1.000
_cell.length_b   1.000
_cell.length_c   1.000
_cell.angle_alpha   90.00
_cell.angle_beta   90.00
_cell.angle_gamma   90.00
#
_symmetry.space_group_name_H-M   'P 1'
#
loop_
_entity.id
_entity.type
_entity.pdbx_description
1 polymer ?
#
loop_
_entity_poly.entity_id
_entity_poly.type
_entity_poly.pdbx_seq_one_letter_code
_entity_poly.pdbx_strand_id
1 'polypeptide(L)'
;MHLANDLPAPHAFLRKVHLAAVPGPSTPLLDRVVEGLRFAFTQLGHRWATTPDAQTDAFLCTARLHEPVSWRHSPLFVGRKLWNLQHKPATYALVHATTQQFRDLLAHFVAALAKTPHEPKDFALPGLAEKAWEVLRDQGSRGGPMMCVARLLQSQSKSLRVLLVVGDDEPVEAFLFDLAGAFPRIVGGDFARFCGEVALRIATQLSTREVTMHQVRGEPIARADWDRAPGPKAMLAVSRELGRREFFTRMVRVADLVEVPALTDALAQQYSEGCFATFDPVLRVQIVTVTGSSQPVQKMSIVEDDLAVIGQVLDGGHGVSVRSVEGLRNDPPSSEAVEFEAIDAVLPRAVPPAEFGIDEPVPVVRSKLHGHRGVSGYDPRTVEFVPLSPAYYDYLVSCSTEAQAVGIAEAYRRSRALRDPNDPRTIVFTVLPGHGMLMVEKWLPGKKPFEELLAAMDERRIDICHGVPQGWMRYVPVGGRMELRAGKPEAPGEVGCRPPTADKAAEGKADAEELAHGTPVDGKATGGRSSATHC
;
A
#
# COMPACT_ATOMS: atom_id res chain seq x y z
N MET A 1 -34.83 7.01 -8.78
CA MET A 1 -34.55 7.31 -7.37
C MET A 1 -33.07 7.64 -7.26
N HIS A 2 -32.70 8.84 -6.84
CA HIS A 2 -31.29 9.19 -6.72
C HIS A 2 -30.67 8.48 -5.51
N LEU A 3 -29.50 7.85 -5.66
CA LEU A 3 -28.77 7.23 -4.55
C LEU A 3 -28.64 8.17 -3.35
N ALA A 4 -28.50 9.48 -3.61
CA ALA A 4 -28.48 10.49 -2.55
C ALA A 4 -29.76 10.57 -1.70
N ASN A 5 -30.89 10.09 -2.22
CA ASN A 5 -32.17 10.08 -1.51
C ASN A 5 -32.43 8.79 -0.71
N ASP A 6 -31.69 7.72 -1.04
CA ASP A 6 -31.89 6.40 -0.44
C ASP A 6 -30.94 6.13 0.73
N LEU A 7 -29.89 6.94 0.87
CA LEU A 7 -28.94 6.81 1.97
C LEU A 7 -29.29 7.86 3.05
N PRO A 8 -29.55 7.43 4.30
CA PRO A 8 -29.83 8.38 5.38
C PRO A 8 -28.64 9.30 5.57
N ALA A 9 -28.76 10.54 5.10
CA ALA A 9 -27.76 11.60 5.22
C ALA A 9 -26.30 11.12 4.93
N PRO A 10 -26.01 10.63 3.71
CA PRO A 10 -24.66 10.14 3.39
C PRO A 10 -23.59 11.20 3.63
N HIS A 11 -23.92 12.47 3.47
CA HIS A 11 -23.07 13.60 3.83
C HIS A 11 -22.76 13.75 5.32
N ALA A 12 -23.50 13.11 6.22
CA ALA A 12 -23.21 13.11 7.64
C ALA A 12 -21.97 12.26 7.98
N PHE A 13 -21.61 11.32 7.11
CA PHE A 13 -20.45 10.42 7.28
C PHE A 13 -19.24 10.85 6.44
N LEU A 14 -19.43 11.73 5.46
CA LEU A 14 -18.38 12.23 4.59
C LEU A 14 -17.89 13.58 5.08
N ARG A 15 -16.58 13.72 5.27
CA ARG A 15 -16.03 15.05 5.48
C ARG A 15 -16.27 15.91 4.23
N LYS A 16 -16.38 17.21 4.42
CA LYS A 16 -16.49 18.15 3.29
C LYS A 16 -15.20 18.12 2.48
N VAL A 17 -15.32 17.70 1.22
CA VAL A 17 -14.21 17.57 0.27
C VAL A 17 -14.16 18.78 -0.66
N HIS A 18 -12.96 19.23 -0.98
CA HIS A 18 -12.70 20.29 -1.92
C HIS A 18 -11.96 19.75 -3.14
N LEU A 19 -12.63 19.73 -4.29
CA LEU A 19 -12.10 19.27 -5.57
C LEU A 19 -11.92 20.44 -6.52
N ALA A 20 -10.75 20.51 -7.18
CA ALA A 20 -10.47 21.49 -8.21
C ALA A 20 -10.36 20.82 -9.58
N ALA A 21 -11.23 21.22 -10.53
CA ALA A 21 -11.11 20.78 -11.91
C ALA A 21 -10.08 21.64 -12.65
N VAL A 22 -9.06 20.98 -13.21
CA VAL A 22 -7.99 21.64 -13.97
C VAL A 22 -8.20 21.31 -15.44
N PRO A 23 -8.29 22.31 -16.32
CA PRO A 23 -8.47 22.10 -17.75
C PRO A 23 -7.36 21.24 -18.37
N GLY A 24 -7.74 20.30 -19.22
CA GLY A 24 -6.86 19.43 -20.01
C GLY A 24 -7.51 19.11 -21.36
N PRO A 25 -6.90 18.24 -22.17
CA PRO A 25 -7.53 17.72 -23.38
C PRO A 25 -8.91 17.16 -23.08
N SER A 26 -9.90 17.54 -23.86
CA SER A 26 -11.28 17.16 -23.60
C SER A 26 -11.99 16.62 -24.84
N THR A 27 -13.15 16.02 -24.63
CA THR A 27 -14.11 15.58 -25.63
C THR A 27 -15.50 16.04 -25.19
N PRO A 28 -16.48 16.12 -26.09
CA PRO A 28 -17.86 16.45 -25.69
C PRO A 28 -18.37 15.53 -24.55
N LEU A 29 -18.00 14.27 -24.55
CA LEU A 29 -18.36 13.34 -23.47
C LEU A 29 -17.67 13.72 -22.15
N LEU A 30 -16.36 14.02 -22.16
CA LEU A 30 -15.64 14.46 -20.96
C LEU A 30 -16.20 15.75 -20.39
N ASP A 31 -16.51 16.73 -21.25
CA ASP A 31 -17.08 17.99 -20.80
C ASP A 31 -18.42 17.78 -20.08
N ARG A 32 -19.28 16.93 -20.65
CA ARG A 32 -20.54 16.52 -20.01
C ARG A 32 -20.31 15.78 -18.68
N VAL A 33 -19.34 14.87 -18.63
CA VAL A 33 -19.01 14.14 -17.40
C VAL A 33 -18.47 15.10 -16.33
N VAL A 34 -17.57 16.01 -16.66
CA VAL A 34 -17.05 17.02 -15.73
C VAL A 34 -18.17 17.87 -15.16
N GLU A 35 -19.10 18.34 -16.02
CA GLU A 35 -20.24 19.14 -15.57
C GLU A 35 -21.21 18.31 -14.70
N GLY A 36 -21.47 17.07 -15.08
CA GLY A 36 -22.27 16.14 -14.28
C GLY A 36 -21.65 15.83 -12.92
N LEU A 37 -20.33 15.65 -12.87
CA LEU A 37 -19.60 15.47 -11.61
C LEU A 37 -19.64 16.75 -10.77
N ARG A 38 -19.46 17.92 -11.37
CA ARG A 38 -19.58 19.21 -10.67
C ARG A 38 -20.93 19.34 -9.98
N PHE A 39 -22.00 19.05 -10.72
CA PHE A 39 -23.36 19.07 -10.18
C PHE A 39 -23.52 18.05 -9.03
N ALA A 40 -23.10 16.80 -9.23
CA ALA A 40 -23.22 15.74 -8.23
C ALA A 40 -22.42 16.05 -6.96
N PHE A 41 -21.18 16.53 -7.08
CA PHE A 41 -20.37 16.95 -5.93
C PHE A 41 -21.03 18.08 -5.13
N THR A 42 -21.61 19.05 -5.83
CA THR A 42 -22.31 20.16 -5.18
C THR A 42 -23.57 19.67 -4.46
N GLN A 43 -24.32 18.76 -5.06
CA GLN A 43 -25.50 18.14 -4.43
C GLN A 43 -25.14 17.33 -3.16
N LEU A 44 -23.97 16.70 -3.16
CA LEU A 44 -23.43 15.98 -1.99
C LEU A 44 -22.89 16.95 -0.91
N GLY A 45 -22.93 18.26 -1.14
CA GLY A 45 -22.47 19.27 -0.19
C GLY A 45 -20.96 19.52 -0.19
N HIS A 46 -20.25 19.00 -1.19
CA HIS A 46 -18.81 19.21 -1.38
C HIS A 46 -18.53 20.50 -2.16
N ARG A 47 -17.28 20.98 -2.10
CA ARG A 47 -16.85 22.16 -2.82
C ARG A 47 -16.19 21.77 -4.14
N TRP A 48 -16.63 22.46 -5.20
CA TRP A 48 -16.01 22.38 -6.52
C TRP A 48 -15.42 23.72 -6.90
N ALA A 49 -14.18 23.73 -7.37
CA ALA A 49 -13.49 24.94 -7.84
C ALA A 49 -12.86 24.71 -9.22
N THR A 50 -12.62 25.80 -9.94
CA THR A 50 -11.88 25.80 -11.22
C THR A 50 -10.42 26.20 -11.02
N THR A 51 -10.08 26.72 -9.85
CA THR A 51 -8.72 27.10 -9.48
C THR A 51 -8.36 26.44 -8.17
N PRO A 52 -7.24 25.71 -8.10
CA PRO A 52 -6.78 25.08 -6.87
C PRO A 52 -6.29 26.12 -5.85
N ASP A 53 -6.49 25.82 -4.58
CA ASP A 53 -5.99 26.56 -3.43
C ASP A 53 -5.41 25.64 -2.35
N ALA A 54 -4.97 26.19 -1.24
CA ALA A 54 -4.39 25.45 -0.13
C ALA A 54 -5.38 24.50 0.58
N GLN A 55 -6.67 24.59 0.30
CA GLN A 55 -7.71 23.72 0.84
C GLN A 55 -8.12 22.60 -0.13
N THR A 56 -7.51 22.57 -1.31
CA THR A 56 -7.83 21.57 -2.33
C THR A 56 -7.42 20.19 -1.88
N ASP A 57 -8.36 19.26 -1.78
CA ASP A 57 -8.12 17.85 -1.44
C ASP A 57 -7.71 17.04 -2.66
N ALA A 58 -8.24 17.37 -3.82
CA ALA A 58 -7.92 16.67 -5.05
C ALA A 58 -8.06 17.56 -6.30
N PHE A 59 -7.27 17.22 -7.31
CA PHE A 59 -7.35 17.76 -8.67
C PHE A 59 -8.04 16.76 -9.57
N LEU A 60 -8.91 17.24 -10.43
CA LEU A 60 -9.46 16.47 -11.53
C LEU A 60 -8.91 17.02 -12.84
N CYS A 61 -8.15 16.22 -13.56
CA CYS A 61 -7.53 16.60 -14.84
C CYS A 61 -8.08 15.72 -15.95
N THR A 62 -8.59 16.32 -17.04
CA THR A 62 -9.11 15.57 -18.19
C THR A 62 -7.99 15.12 -19.12
N ALA A 63 -8.18 13.98 -19.77
CA ALA A 63 -7.26 13.42 -20.75
C ALA A 63 -7.99 12.53 -21.76
N ARG A 64 -7.40 12.35 -22.94
CA ARG A 64 -7.82 11.31 -23.90
C ARG A 64 -6.79 10.19 -23.93
N LEU A 65 -7.23 8.94 -23.95
CA LEU A 65 -6.37 7.78 -23.72
C LEU A 65 -5.09 7.76 -24.57
N HIS A 66 -5.21 8.14 -25.85
CA HIS A 66 -4.11 8.10 -26.83
C HIS A 66 -3.43 9.44 -27.08
N GLU A 67 -3.76 10.48 -26.31
CA GLU A 67 -3.14 11.79 -26.46
C GLU A 67 -2.20 12.09 -25.29
N PRO A 68 -0.96 12.50 -25.57
CA PRO A 68 -0.05 12.95 -24.52
C PRO A 68 -0.61 14.16 -23.77
N VAL A 69 -0.56 14.13 -22.45
CA VAL A 69 -1.02 15.20 -21.59
C VAL A 69 0.14 15.74 -20.76
N SER A 70 0.25 17.06 -20.74
CA SER A 70 1.14 17.73 -19.79
C SER A 70 0.44 17.91 -18.44
N TRP A 71 0.90 17.20 -17.45
CA TRP A 71 0.35 17.25 -16.08
C TRP A 71 0.88 18.44 -15.25
N ARG A 72 1.34 19.51 -15.89
CA ARG A 72 2.00 20.66 -15.25
C ARG A 72 1.22 21.31 -14.11
N HIS A 73 -0.10 21.18 -14.11
CA HIS A 73 -0.98 21.73 -13.07
C HIS A 73 -1.36 20.72 -11.99
N SER A 74 -0.97 19.46 -12.16
CA SER A 74 -1.20 18.42 -11.18
C SER A 74 -0.26 18.58 -9.98
N PRO A 75 -0.64 18.16 -8.76
CA PRO A 75 0.25 18.12 -7.61
C PRO A 75 1.53 17.31 -7.87
N LEU A 76 1.51 16.41 -8.86
CA LEU A 76 2.68 15.68 -9.31
C LEU A 76 3.76 16.63 -9.86
N PHE A 77 3.37 17.76 -10.47
CA PHE A 77 4.26 18.69 -11.16
C PHE A 77 4.33 20.07 -10.54
N VAL A 78 3.24 20.57 -9.97
CA VAL A 78 3.24 21.87 -9.28
C VAL A 78 4.15 21.82 -8.06
N GLY A 79 4.57 20.61 -7.71
CA GLY A 79 5.45 20.35 -6.60
C GLY A 79 4.78 20.71 -5.27
N ARG A 80 5.60 21.06 -4.32
CA ARG A 80 5.17 21.28 -2.94
C ARG A 80 4.45 22.59 -2.67
N LYS A 81 4.19 23.43 -3.68
CA LYS A 81 3.57 24.74 -3.51
C LYS A 81 2.16 24.70 -2.91
N LEU A 82 1.43 23.63 -3.17
CA LEU A 82 0.07 23.43 -2.68
C LEU A 82 -0.01 22.41 -1.53
N TRP A 83 1.13 21.89 -1.12
CA TRP A 83 1.17 21.00 0.04
C TRP A 83 1.20 21.82 1.32
N ASN A 84 0.71 21.21 2.37
CA ASN A 84 0.85 21.73 3.72
C ASN A 84 1.28 20.58 4.64
N LEU A 85 1.65 20.88 5.87
CA LEU A 85 2.12 19.89 6.81
C LEU A 85 1.09 18.78 7.11
N GLN A 86 -0.17 19.01 6.81
CA GLN A 86 -1.24 18.07 7.11
C GLN A 86 -1.48 17.06 5.99
N HIS A 87 -1.43 17.46 4.73
CA HIS A 87 -1.71 16.56 3.61
C HIS A 87 -1.19 17.07 2.26
N LYS A 88 -1.12 16.14 1.32
CA LYS A 88 -0.84 16.34 -0.08
C LYS A 88 -2.10 16.05 -0.90
N PRO A 89 -2.56 16.98 -1.75
CA PRO A 89 -3.72 16.74 -2.60
C PRO A 89 -3.53 15.54 -3.54
N ALA A 90 -4.60 14.78 -3.76
CA ALA A 90 -4.62 13.71 -4.75
C ALA A 90 -4.81 14.26 -6.17
N THR A 91 -4.41 13.51 -7.20
CA THR A 91 -4.71 13.81 -8.60
C THR A 91 -5.59 12.72 -9.18
N TYR A 92 -6.73 13.08 -9.72
CA TYR A 92 -7.58 12.20 -10.52
C TYR A 92 -7.39 12.51 -11.99
N ALA A 93 -6.89 11.55 -12.75
CA ALA A 93 -6.87 11.58 -14.20
C ALA A 93 -8.22 11.08 -14.71
N LEU A 94 -9.05 11.96 -15.21
CA LEU A 94 -10.30 11.61 -15.89
C LEU A 94 -9.98 11.33 -17.36
N VAL A 95 -9.85 10.07 -17.70
CA VAL A 95 -9.38 9.63 -19.02
C VAL A 95 -10.56 9.10 -19.83
N HIS A 96 -10.75 9.62 -21.03
CA HIS A 96 -11.73 9.11 -21.98
C HIS A 96 -11.10 8.10 -22.95
N ALA A 97 -11.79 6.99 -23.14
CA ALA A 97 -11.52 6.02 -24.19
C ALA A 97 -12.81 5.69 -24.94
N THR A 98 -12.77 5.62 -26.27
CA THR A 98 -13.85 4.99 -27.02
C THR A 98 -13.96 3.51 -26.69
N THR A 99 -15.10 2.89 -27.00
CA THR A 99 -15.27 1.45 -26.78
C THR A 99 -14.18 0.63 -27.49
N GLN A 100 -13.78 1.03 -28.70
CA GLN A 100 -12.73 0.34 -29.44
C GLN A 100 -11.35 0.54 -28.80
N GLN A 101 -11.00 1.78 -28.44
CA GLN A 101 -9.73 2.09 -27.76
C GLN A 101 -9.58 1.29 -26.46
N PHE A 102 -10.65 1.14 -25.71
CA PHE A 102 -10.64 0.33 -24.48
C PHE A 102 -10.41 -1.16 -24.77
N ARG A 103 -11.03 -1.71 -25.81
CA ARG A 103 -10.77 -3.08 -26.24
C ARG A 103 -9.32 -3.30 -26.66
N ASP A 104 -8.77 -2.37 -27.42
CA ASP A 104 -7.38 -2.42 -27.88
C ASP A 104 -6.41 -2.34 -26.69
N LEU A 105 -6.66 -1.45 -25.73
CA LEU A 105 -5.89 -1.36 -24.49
C LEU A 105 -5.87 -2.69 -23.74
N LEU A 106 -7.02 -3.30 -23.55
CA LEU A 106 -7.14 -4.60 -22.88
C LEU A 106 -6.38 -5.70 -23.64
N ALA A 107 -6.51 -5.75 -24.96
CA ALA A 107 -5.82 -6.73 -25.78
C ALA A 107 -4.29 -6.57 -25.70
N HIS A 108 -3.77 -5.34 -25.78
CA HIS A 108 -2.35 -5.05 -25.64
C HIS A 108 -1.83 -5.40 -24.26
N PHE A 109 -2.59 -5.08 -23.23
CA PHE A 109 -2.23 -5.38 -21.83
C PHE A 109 -2.15 -6.90 -21.60
N VAL A 110 -3.12 -7.66 -22.11
CA VAL A 110 -3.12 -9.13 -22.08
C VAL A 110 -1.90 -9.70 -22.81
N ALA A 111 -1.60 -9.18 -24.01
CA ALA A 111 -0.46 -9.62 -24.79
C ALA A 111 0.88 -9.30 -24.11
N ALA A 112 0.98 -8.16 -23.43
CA ALA A 112 2.17 -7.79 -22.66
C ALA A 112 2.37 -8.70 -21.44
N LEU A 113 1.30 -9.00 -20.70
CA LEU A 113 1.35 -9.94 -19.58
C LEU A 113 1.73 -11.35 -20.01
N ALA A 114 1.25 -11.81 -21.16
CA ALA A 114 1.57 -13.13 -21.70
C ALA A 114 3.05 -13.30 -22.07
N LYS A 115 3.73 -12.20 -22.39
CA LYS A 115 5.16 -12.18 -22.70
C LYS A 115 6.06 -12.06 -21.47
N THR A 116 5.50 -11.81 -20.32
CA THR A 116 6.27 -11.64 -19.09
C THR A 116 6.80 -13.00 -18.63
N PRO A 117 8.11 -13.15 -18.42
CA PRO A 117 8.69 -14.42 -18.04
C PRO A 117 8.19 -14.85 -16.64
N HIS A 118 7.83 -16.12 -16.53
CA HIS A 118 7.29 -16.74 -15.30
C HIS A 118 8.38 -17.10 -14.27
N GLU A 119 9.59 -16.61 -14.41
CA GLU A 119 10.66 -16.94 -13.49
C GLU A 119 10.64 -16.12 -12.21
N PRO A 120 10.98 -16.75 -11.06
CA PRO A 120 10.96 -16.11 -9.73
C PRO A 120 11.92 -14.93 -9.54
N LYS A 121 12.73 -14.61 -10.51
CA LYS A 121 13.70 -13.50 -10.44
C LYS A 121 13.05 -12.13 -10.39
N ASP A 122 11.82 -12.05 -10.87
CA ASP A 122 11.05 -10.81 -11.00
C ASP A 122 9.74 -10.94 -10.23
N PHE A 123 9.81 -10.90 -8.91
CA PHE A 123 8.67 -11.14 -8.02
C PHE A 123 7.50 -10.18 -8.19
N ALA A 124 7.66 -9.07 -8.89
CA ALA A 124 6.55 -8.16 -9.16
C ALA A 124 5.68 -8.61 -10.34
N LEU A 125 6.30 -9.17 -11.37
CA LEU A 125 5.62 -9.51 -12.61
C LEU A 125 5.08 -10.96 -12.68
N PRO A 126 5.77 -12.00 -12.20
CA PRO A 126 5.25 -13.36 -12.25
C PRO A 126 3.95 -13.55 -11.46
N GLY A 127 3.87 -13.04 -10.23
CA GLY A 127 2.66 -13.16 -9.43
C GLY A 127 1.48 -12.40 -10.02
N LEU A 128 1.75 -11.28 -10.70
CA LEU A 128 0.75 -10.53 -11.42
C LEU A 128 0.32 -11.26 -12.71
N ALA A 129 1.28 -11.83 -13.45
CA ALA A 129 0.98 -12.60 -14.66
C ALA A 129 0.15 -13.85 -14.35
N GLU A 130 0.47 -14.60 -13.27
CA GLU A 130 -0.34 -15.74 -12.84
C GLU A 130 -1.76 -15.33 -12.46
N LYS A 131 -1.92 -14.31 -11.62
CA LYS A 131 -3.23 -13.80 -11.25
C LYS A 131 -3.99 -13.21 -12.43
N ALA A 132 -3.31 -12.52 -13.33
CA ALA A 132 -3.91 -12.05 -14.57
C ALA A 132 -4.37 -13.21 -15.44
N TRP A 133 -3.60 -14.29 -15.52
CA TRP A 133 -3.99 -15.50 -16.24
C TRP A 133 -5.17 -16.23 -15.62
N GLU A 134 -5.23 -16.37 -14.31
CA GLU A 134 -6.37 -16.94 -13.61
C GLU A 134 -7.65 -16.14 -13.90
N VAL A 135 -7.52 -14.84 -13.88
CA VAL A 135 -8.60 -13.90 -14.11
C VAL A 135 -8.98 -13.81 -15.59
N LEU A 136 -8.02 -13.94 -16.50
CA LEU A 136 -8.26 -14.00 -17.95
C LEU A 136 -8.86 -15.32 -18.40
N ARG A 137 -8.60 -16.41 -17.69
CA ARG A 137 -9.29 -17.70 -17.91
C ARG A 137 -10.76 -17.62 -17.57
N ASP A 138 -11.14 -16.76 -16.66
CA ASP A 138 -12.55 -16.43 -16.39
C ASP A 138 -13.07 -15.48 -17.47
N GLN A 139 -13.27 -16.03 -18.67
CA GLN A 139 -13.59 -15.31 -19.92
C GLN A 139 -14.90 -14.50 -19.87
N GLY A 140 -15.64 -14.55 -18.78
CA GLY A 140 -16.87 -13.76 -18.58
C GLY A 140 -16.68 -12.44 -17.86
N SER A 141 -15.56 -12.24 -17.19
CA SER A 141 -15.36 -11.08 -16.30
C SER A 141 -14.46 -10.02 -16.96
N ARG A 142 -15.08 -8.94 -17.43
CA ARG A 142 -14.35 -7.72 -17.83
C ARG A 142 -13.58 -7.11 -16.66
N GLY A 143 -13.90 -7.48 -15.44
CA GLY A 143 -13.21 -7.03 -14.23
C GLY A 143 -11.78 -7.56 -14.09
N GLY A 144 -11.49 -8.73 -14.63
CA GLY A 144 -10.22 -9.41 -14.41
C GLY A 144 -8.98 -8.69 -14.90
N PRO A 145 -8.87 -8.37 -16.19
CA PRO A 145 -7.73 -7.59 -16.69
C PRO A 145 -7.64 -6.23 -16.03
N MET A 146 -8.79 -5.60 -15.76
CA MET A 146 -8.83 -4.31 -15.08
C MET A 146 -8.40 -4.39 -13.62
N MET A 147 -8.66 -5.50 -12.93
CA MET A 147 -8.13 -5.72 -11.59
C MET A 147 -6.59 -5.78 -11.58
N CYS A 148 -5.99 -6.37 -12.60
CA CYS A 148 -4.53 -6.38 -12.74
C CYS A 148 -3.97 -4.99 -13.03
N VAL A 149 -4.61 -4.23 -13.91
CA VAL A 149 -4.27 -2.81 -14.17
C VAL A 149 -4.41 -2.00 -12.88
N ALA A 150 -5.48 -2.19 -12.16
CA ALA A 150 -5.72 -1.51 -10.90
C ALA A 150 -4.64 -1.80 -9.86
N ARG A 151 -4.26 -3.06 -9.70
CA ARG A 151 -3.19 -3.43 -8.77
C ARG A 151 -1.86 -2.81 -9.13
N LEU A 152 -1.53 -2.77 -10.42
CA LEU A 152 -0.35 -2.07 -10.89
C LEU A 152 -0.41 -0.57 -10.64
N LEU A 153 -1.53 0.07 -10.92
CA LEU A 153 -1.72 1.50 -10.65
C LEU A 153 -1.74 1.80 -9.16
N GLN A 154 -2.41 0.98 -8.37
CA GLN A 154 -2.52 1.14 -6.93
C GLN A 154 -1.17 1.07 -6.22
N SER A 155 -0.31 0.17 -6.64
CA SER A 155 1.03 0.05 -6.10
C SER A 155 1.94 1.23 -6.44
N GLN A 156 1.57 2.05 -7.41
CA GLN A 156 2.47 3.05 -8.01
C GLN A 156 2.10 4.49 -7.77
N SER A 157 0.89 4.78 -7.35
CA SER A 157 0.53 6.17 -7.30
C SER A 157 -0.40 6.54 -6.15
N LYS A 158 0.21 6.76 -5.03
CA LYS A 158 -0.43 7.43 -3.91
C LYS A 158 -1.01 8.80 -4.28
N SER A 159 -0.57 9.36 -5.40
CA SER A 159 -0.93 10.70 -5.84
C SER A 159 -1.76 10.75 -7.10
N LEU A 160 -1.66 9.72 -7.96
CA LEU A 160 -2.39 9.64 -9.22
C LEU A 160 -3.46 8.55 -9.12
N ARG A 161 -4.69 8.91 -9.29
CA ARG A 161 -5.84 8.01 -9.40
C ARG A 161 -6.43 8.16 -10.78
N VAL A 162 -6.89 7.08 -11.37
CA VAL A 162 -7.40 7.10 -12.73
C VAL A 162 -8.88 6.80 -12.73
N LEU A 163 -9.66 7.69 -13.29
CA LEU A 163 -11.06 7.48 -13.66
C LEU A 163 -11.12 7.33 -15.17
N LEU A 164 -11.21 6.09 -15.62
CA LEU A 164 -11.36 5.77 -17.05
C LEU A 164 -12.84 5.73 -17.42
N VAL A 165 -13.27 6.65 -18.27
CA VAL A 165 -14.63 6.69 -18.84
C VAL A 165 -14.60 6.10 -20.24
N VAL A 166 -15.39 5.06 -20.46
CA VAL A 166 -15.47 4.33 -21.71
C VAL A 166 -16.82 4.61 -22.38
N GLY A 167 -16.79 5.01 -23.62
CA GLY A 167 -17.98 5.29 -24.43
C GLY A 167 -17.63 6.13 -25.64
N ASP A 168 -18.54 6.24 -26.57
CA ASP A 168 -18.38 7.10 -27.76
C ASP A 168 -19.11 8.45 -27.52
N ASP A 169 -20.42 8.49 -27.60
CA ASP A 169 -21.24 9.67 -27.34
C ASP A 169 -21.81 9.70 -25.92
N GLU A 170 -22.03 8.53 -25.33
CA GLU A 170 -22.55 8.33 -23.98
C GLU A 170 -21.60 7.46 -23.16
N PRO A 171 -21.47 7.69 -21.83
CA PRO A 171 -20.67 6.81 -21.01
C PRO A 171 -21.32 5.43 -20.90
N VAL A 172 -20.63 4.41 -21.39
CA VAL A 172 -21.07 3.01 -21.28
C VAL A 172 -20.63 2.42 -19.95
N GLU A 173 -19.39 2.72 -19.56
CA GLU A 173 -18.76 2.22 -18.32
C GLU A 173 -17.78 3.27 -17.78
N ALA A 174 -17.53 3.20 -16.48
CA ALA A 174 -16.38 3.86 -15.86
C ALA A 174 -15.65 2.90 -14.93
N PHE A 175 -14.35 3.07 -14.86
CA PHE A 175 -13.47 2.31 -13.97
C PHE A 175 -12.66 3.30 -13.15
N LEU A 176 -12.82 3.23 -11.83
CA LEU A 176 -12.08 4.07 -10.90
C LEU A 176 -10.97 3.26 -10.23
N PHE A 177 -9.75 3.64 -10.48
CA PHE A 177 -8.54 3.09 -9.89
C PHE A 177 -8.02 4.05 -8.85
N ASP A 178 -8.22 3.70 -7.60
CA ASP A 178 -7.80 4.48 -6.45
C ASP A 178 -7.09 3.63 -5.39
N LEU A 179 -6.76 4.19 -4.25
CA LEU A 179 -6.04 3.49 -3.19
C LEU A 179 -6.85 2.34 -2.57
N ALA A 180 -8.18 2.37 -2.63
CA ALA A 180 -9.02 1.30 -2.11
C ALA A 180 -9.09 0.08 -3.03
N GLY A 181 -8.50 0.16 -4.19
CA GLY A 181 -8.48 -0.91 -5.18
C GLY A 181 -9.13 -0.53 -6.50
N ALA A 182 -9.33 -1.53 -7.35
CA ALA A 182 -10.18 -1.37 -8.50
C ALA A 182 -11.62 -1.37 -8.03
N PHE A 183 -12.22 -0.23 -8.04
CA PHE A 183 -13.66 -0.23 -8.13
C PHE A 183 -14.01 -0.40 -9.57
N PRO A 184 -14.56 -1.56 -9.86
CA PRO A 184 -14.53 -1.90 -11.21
C PRO A 184 -15.54 -1.03 -11.92
N ARG A 185 -16.59 -1.19 -12.07
CA ARG A 185 -17.50 -0.94 -13.14
C ARG A 185 -18.70 -0.13 -12.66
N ILE A 186 -18.69 1.14 -12.99
CA ILE A 186 -19.91 1.94 -12.94
C ILE A 186 -20.51 1.85 -14.34
N VAL A 187 -21.72 1.32 -14.44
CA VAL A 187 -22.40 1.15 -15.73
C VAL A 187 -23.15 2.45 -16.07
N GLY A 188 -22.95 2.94 -17.29
CA GLY A 188 -23.75 4.02 -17.86
C GLY A 188 -25.22 3.61 -18.04
N GLY A 189 -26.08 4.57 -18.33
CA GLY A 189 -27.50 4.39 -18.48
C GLY A 189 -28.22 5.68 -18.16
N ASP A 190 -28.63 5.87 -16.91
CA ASP A 190 -29.02 7.21 -16.43
C ASP A 190 -27.75 8.02 -16.15
N PHE A 191 -27.55 9.09 -16.93
CA PHE A 191 -26.34 9.91 -16.85
C PHE A 191 -26.18 10.60 -15.49
N ALA A 192 -27.28 11.09 -14.91
CA ALA A 192 -27.23 11.76 -13.60
C ALA A 192 -26.84 10.74 -12.50
N ARG A 193 -27.39 9.54 -12.54
CA ARG A 193 -27.03 8.45 -11.64
C ARG A 193 -25.56 8.06 -11.82
N PHE A 194 -25.10 7.91 -13.06
CA PHE A 194 -23.71 7.61 -13.37
C PHE A 194 -22.76 8.62 -12.72
N CYS A 195 -23.00 9.94 -12.95
CA CYS A 195 -22.18 10.99 -12.34
C CYS A 195 -22.29 11.00 -10.81
N GLY A 196 -23.48 10.70 -10.27
CA GLY A 196 -23.71 10.58 -8.82
C GLY A 196 -22.90 9.46 -8.18
N GLU A 197 -22.88 8.28 -8.80
CA GLU A 197 -22.10 7.12 -8.31
C GLU A 197 -20.59 7.41 -8.36
N VAL A 198 -20.10 8.01 -9.45
CA VAL A 198 -18.69 8.41 -9.58
C VAL A 198 -18.32 9.45 -8.53
N ALA A 199 -19.13 10.50 -8.38
CA ALA A 199 -18.89 11.55 -7.41
C ALA A 199 -18.89 11.02 -5.97
N LEU A 200 -19.86 10.17 -5.63
CA LEU A 200 -19.94 9.53 -4.32
C LEU A 200 -18.71 8.68 -4.05
N ARG A 201 -18.24 7.91 -5.03
CA ARG A 201 -17.04 7.10 -4.89
C ARG A 201 -15.80 7.95 -4.63
N ILE A 202 -15.59 9.01 -5.41
CA ILE A 202 -14.46 9.95 -5.21
C ILE A 202 -14.56 10.62 -3.83
N ALA A 203 -15.75 11.13 -3.47
CA ALA A 203 -15.96 11.78 -2.17
C ALA A 203 -15.72 10.82 -1.00
N THR A 204 -16.20 9.57 -1.10
CA THR A 204 -15.96 8.51 -0.12
C THR A 204 -14.48 8.25 0.03
N GLN A 205 -13.78 8.05 -1.08
CA GLN A 205 -12.34 7.82 -1.11
C GLN A 205 -11.56 8.94 -0.42
N LEU A 206 -11.91 10.19 -0.71
CA LEU A 206 -11.25 11.37 -0.11
C LEU A 206 -11.67 11.63 1.35
N SER A 207 -12.75 11.01 1.82
CA SER A 207 -13.28 11.18 3.17
C SER A 207 -12.92 10.03 4.11
N THR A 208 -12.48 8.91 3.56
CA THR A 208 -12.12 7.72 4.34
C THR A 208 -10.73 7.80 4.92
N ARG A 209 -10.41 6.86 5.77
CA ARG A 209 -9.08 6.66 6.37
C ARG A 209 -7.98 6.28 5.37
N GLU A 210 -8.32 6.14 4.10
CA GLU A 210 -7.37 5.89 3.03
C GLU A 210 -6.62 7.15 2.58
N VAL A 211 -7.08 8.33 3.01
CA VAL A 211 -6.38 9.59 2.82
C VAL A 211 -5.62 9.93 4.09
N THR A 212 -4.31 9.96 3.99
CA THR A 212 -3.47 10.32 5.12
C THR A 212 -3.65 11.79 5.47
N MET A 213 -4.10 12.05 6.69
CA MET A 213 -4.34 13.38 7.24
C MET A 213 -3.59 13.55 8.55
N HIS A 214 -2.52 14.31 8.54
CA HIS A 214 -1.74 14.60 9.73
C HIS A 214 -2.34 15.77 10.52
N GLN A 215 -2.00 15.86 11.81
CA GLN A 215 -2.37 17.00 12.66
C GLN A 215 -1.14 17.66 13.24
N VAL A 216 -1.02 18.97 13.04
CA VAL A 216 0.03 19.74 13.69
C VAL A 216 -0.27 19.83 15.19
N ARG A 217 0.67 19.38 16.02
CA ARG A 217 0.57 19.40 17.49
C ARG A 217 1.87 19.84 18.12
N GLY A 218 1.75 20.56 19.21
CA GLY A 218 2.88 21.06 20.01
C GLY A 218 3.56 22.28 19.41
N GLU A 219 4.43 22.88 20.21
CA GLU A 219 5.22 24.04 19.81
C GLU A 219 6.27 23.64 18.76
N PRO A 220 6.60 24.53 17.82
CA PRO A 220 7.69 24.32 16.87
C PRO A 220 8.99 23.93 17.58
N ILE A 221 9.77 23.06 16.93
CA ILE A 221 11.13 22.78 17.37
C ILE A 221 12.00 23.97 16.99
N ALA A 222 12.69 24.54 17.96
CA ALA A 222 13.61 25.64 17.71
C ALA A 222 14.73 25.22 16.75
N ARG A 223 15.12 26.10 15.83
CA ARG A 223 16.17 25.83 14.85
C ARG A 223 17.48 25.41 15.54
N ALA A 224 17.84 26.03 16.64
CA ALA A 224 19.05 25.71 17.39
C ALA A 224 19.06 24.30 17.98
N ASP A 225 17.87 23.76 18.35
CA ASP A 225 17.75 22.40 18.84
C ASP A 225 17.84 21.39 17.70
N TRP A 226 17.23 21.70 16.57
CA TRP A 226 17.35 20.91 15.35
C TRP A 226 18.79 20.79 14.87
N ASP A 227 19.53 21.88 14.85
CA ASP A 227 20.94 21.91 14.40
C ASP A 227 21.87 21.08 15.29
N ARG A 228 21.53 20.94 16.59
CA ARG A 228 22.27 20.11 17.55
C ARG A 228 21.90 18.62 17.43
N ALA A 229 20.73 18.31 16.94
CA ALA A 229 20.21 16.95 16.86
C ALA A 229 21.05 16.06 15.93
N PRO A 230 21.38 14.82 16.32
CA PRO A 230 22.11 13.90 15.47
C PRO A 230 21.26 13.26 14.37
N GLY A 231 19.95 13.13 14.60
CA GLY A 231 19.01 12.45 13.70
C GLY A 231 18.97 13.04 12.29
N PRO A 232 18.75 14.35 12.11
CA PRO A 232 18.75 14.97 10.79
C PRO A 232 20.03 14.69 10.00
N LYS A 233 21.18 14.83 10.64
CA LYS A 233 22.48 14.58 10.01
C LYS A 233 22.65 13.11 9.59
N ALA A 234 22.22 12.19 10.44
CA ALA A 234 22.23 10.76 10.15
C ALA A 234 21.30 10.42 8.96
N MET A 235 20.10 11.01 8.92
CA MET A 235 19.16 10.84 7.83
C MET A 235 19.72 11.29 6.47
N LEU A 236 20.38 12.46 6.44
CA LEU A 236 21.02 12.96 5.22
C LEU A 236 22.19 12.09 4.76
N ALA A 237 22.97 11.56 5.70
CA ALA A 237 24.09 10.68 5.39
C ALA A 237 23.62 9.33 4.84
N VAL A 238 22.66 8.69 5.53
CA VAL A 238 22.16 7.37 5.13
C VAL A 238 21.39 7.40 3.81
N SER A 239 20.74 8.50 3.50
CA SER A 239 20.05 8.70 2.23
C SER A 239 20.97 8.43 1.03
N ARG A 240 22.19 8.95 1.08
CA ARG A 240 23.19 8.74 0.02
C ARG A 240 23.61 7.29 -0.08
N GLU A 241 23.78 6.63 1.07
CA GLU A 241 24.18 5.22 1.12
C GLU A 241 23.08 4.28 0.59
N LEU A 242 21.82 4.54 0.93
CA LEU A 242 20.69 3.80 0.41
C LEU A 242 20.49 4.06 -1.10
N GLY A 243 20.69 5.31 -1.53
CA GLY A 243 20.60 5.68 -2.94
C GLY A 243 21.65 4.97 -3.80
N ARG A 244 22.91 4.87 -3.33
CA ARG A 244 23.97 4.12 -4.04
C ARG A 244 23.68 2.63 -4.18
N ARG A 245 22.88 2.06 -3.26
CA ARG A 245 22.41 0.66 -3.32
C ARG A 245 21.13 0.52 -4.12
N GLU A 246 20.69 1.58 -4.77
CA GLU A 246 19.43 1.62 -5.54
C GLU A 246 18.22 1.13 -4.72
N PHE A 247 18.23 1.42 -3.40
CA PHE A 247 17.19 0.93 -2.51
C PHE A 247 15.81 1.50 -2.83
N PHE A 248 15.74 2.75 -3.28
CA PHE A 248 14.50 3.45 -3.58
C PHE A 248 14.06 3.30 -5.06
N THR A 249 14.28 2.13 -5.62
CA THR A 249 13.83 1.80 -6.97
C THR A 249 12.32 1.83 -7.04
N ARG A 250 11.78 2.40 -8.10
CA ARG A 250 10.34 2.41 -8.36
C ARG A 250 9.80 1.01 -8.64
N MET A 251 8.51 0.85 -8.40
CA MET A 251 7.80 -0.35 -8.81
C MET A 251 7.60 -0.40 -10.33
N VAL A 252 7.30 -1.59 -10.85
CA VAL A 252 6.85 -1.76 -12.24
C VAL A 252 5.54 -1.01 -12.44
N ARG A 253 5.43 -0.26 -13.52
CA ARG A 253 4.26 0.55 -13.85
C ARG A 253 3.49 -0.04 -15.01
N VAL A 254 2.20 0.30 -15.11
CA VAL A 254 1.40 -0.03 -16.30
C VAL A 254 2.07 0.46 -17.58
N ALA A 255 2.64 1.66 -17.57
CA ALA A 255 3.36 2.23 -18.71
C ALA A 255 4.61 1.43 -19.11
N ASP A 256 5.17 0.62 -18.23
CA ASP A 256 6.30 -0.28 -18.55
C ASP A 256 5.83 -1.54 -19.31
N LEU A 257 4.53 -1.84 -19.24
CA LEU A 257 3.90 -2.97 -19.90
C LEU A 257 3.13 -2.57 -21.16
N VAL A 258 2.45 -1.45 -21.10
CA VAL A 258 1.59 -0.96 -22.18
C VAL A 258 1.73 0.56 -22.28
N GLU A 259 1.93 1.06 -23.49
CA GLU A 259 1.95 2.49 -23.72
C GLU A 259 0.56 3.09 -23.56
N VAL A 260 0.44 4.05 -22.62
CA VAL A 260 -0.78 4.83 -22.39
C VAL A 260 -0.40 6.31 -22.46
N PRO A 261 -0.44 6.93 -23.64
CA PRO A 261 0.06 8.29 -23.87
C PRO A 261 -0.49 9.32 -22.86
N ALA A 262 -1.77 9.23 -22.52
CA ALA A 262 -2.41 10.11 -21.54
C ALA A 262 -1.74 10.07 -20.14
N LEU A 263 -1.11 8.97 -19.78
CA LEU A 263 -0.51 8.76 -18.46
C LEU A 263 1.03 8.71 -18.48
N THR A 264 1.64 8.62 -19.68
CA THR A 264 3.09 8.43 -19.83
C THR A 264 3.88 9.51 -19.11
N ASP A 265 3.53 10.77 -19.28
CA ASP A 265 4.21 11.90 -18.64
C ASP A 265 4.02 11.88 -17.11
N ALA A 266 2.82 11.60 -16.63
CA ALA A 266 2.54 11.47 -15.20
C ALA A 266 3.25 10.28 -14.57
N LEU A 267 3.36 9.17 -15.29
CA LEU A 267 4.00 7.95 -14.84
C LEU A 267 5.53 7.95 -15.08
N ALA A 268 6.01 8.79 -16.01
CA ALA A 268 7.44 8.95 -16.26
C ALA A 268 8.15 9.77 -15.17
N GLN A 269 7.40 10.51 -14.36
CA GLN A 269 8.01 11.18 -13.22
C GLN A 269 8.64 10.16 -12.28
N GLN A 270 9.95 10.27 -12.21
CA GLN A 270 10.76 9.40 -11.39
C GLN A 270 10.72 9.91 -9.94
N TYR A 271 9.70 9.52 -9.20
CA TYR A 271 9.74 9.67 -7.76
C TYR A 271 10.68 8.61 -7.18
N SER A 272 11.48 9.01 -6.21
CA SER A 272 12.11 8.05 -5.32
C SER A 272 11.02 7.48 -4.41
N GLU A 273 10.78 6.20 -4.52
CA GLU A 273 9.73 5.51 -3.79
C GLU A 273 10.30 4.87 -2.53
N GLY A 274 9.48 4.84 -1.48
CA GLY A 274 9.90 4.43 -0.16
C GLY A 274 10.26 5.59 0.76
N CYS A 275 10.48 5.30 2.01
CA CYS A 275 10.80 6.27 3.06
C CYS A 275 11.61 5.62 4.17
N PHE A 276 12.18 6.44 5.03
CA PHE A 276 12.91 5.97 6.20
C PHE A 276 12.77 6.95 7.36
N ALA A 277 12.92 6.43 8.56
CA ALA A 277 12.77 7.20 9.79
C ALA A 277 13.78 6.75 10.85
N THR A 278 14.17 7.67 11.73
CA THR A 278 14.94 7.35 12.92
C THR A 278 14.43 8.13 14.14
N PHE A 279 14.55 7.53 15.30
CA PHE A 279 14.30 8.22 16.55
C PHE A 279 15.53 9.07 16.92
N ASP A 280 15.32 10.37 17.14
CA ASP A 280 16.36 11.29 17.60
C ASP A 280 16.40 11.34 19.13
N PRO A 281 17.54 11.02 19.76
CA PRO A 281 17.65 10.97 21.21
C PRO A 281 17.63 12.36 21.88
N VAL A 282 18.08 13.40 21.18
CA VAL A 282 18.14 14.76 21.73
C VAL A 282 16.77 15.42 21.68
N LEU A 283 16.12 15.36 20.53
CA LEU A 283 14.77 15.92 20.34
C LEU A 283 13.69 15.03 20.91
N ARG A 284 13.97 13.74 21.14
CA ARG A 284 13.04 12.70 21.64
C ARG A 284 11.82 12.53 20.74
N VAL A 285 12.04 12.61 19.45
CA VAL A 285 11.01 12.50 18.41
C VAL A 285 11.48 11.56 17.31
N GLN A 286 10.54 11.06 16.54
CA GLN A 286 10.84 10.35 15.31
C GLN A 286 10.92 11.34 14.16
N ILE A 287 11.99 11.22 13.35
CA ILE A 287 12.23 12.00 12.15
C ILE A 287 12.05 11.08 10.96
N VAL A 288 11.26 11.49 9.98
CA VAL A 288 10.94 10.73 8.78
C VAL A 288 11.15 11.58 7.52
N THR A 289 11.39 10.95 6.38
CA THR A 289 11.41 11.67 5.11
C THR A 289 10.02 12.14 4.73
N VAL A 290 9.93 13.33 4.13
CA VAL A 290 8.66 13.87 3.64
C VAL A 290 8.19 13.12 2.38
N THR A 291 6.90 13.22 2.09
CA THR A 291 6.34 12.65 0.87
C THR A 291 6.96 13.28 -0.37
N GLY A 292 7.31 12.47 -1.38
CA GLY A 292 7.94 12.94 -2.61
C GLY A 292 9.30 13.62 -2.39
N SER A 293 10.00 13.30 -1.29
CA SER A 293 11.34 13.80 -1.04
C SER A 293 12.32 13.37 -2.12
N SER A 294 13.17 14.31 -2.49
CA SER A 294 14.26 14.14 -3.44
C SER A 294 13.84 13.67 -4.84
N GLN A 295 13.73 14.61 -5.72
CA GLN A 295 14.02 14.39 -7.14
C GLN A 295 15.47 14.83 -7.35
N PRO A 296 16.31 14.01 -7.91
CA PRO A 296 16.04 12.80 -8.68
C PRO A 296 15.94 11.51 -7.84
N VAL A 297 15.61 10.44 -8.56
CA VAL A 297 15.56 9.03 -8.14
C VAL A 297 16.59 8.69 -7.07
N GLN A 298 16.20 7.83 -6.13
CA GLN A 298 17.06 7.25 -5.09
C GLN A 298 17.33 8.13 -3.85
N LYS A 299 16.68 9.26 -3.71
CA LYS A 299 16.83 10.15 -2.53
C LYS A 299 18.27 10.57 -2.21
N MET A 300 19.18 10.55 -3.18
CA MET A 300 20.61 10.85 -2.95
C MET A 300 20.89 12.30 -2.58
N SER A 301 19.97 13.20 -2.84
CA SER A 301 20.13 14.65 -2.67
C SER A 301 19.08 15.26 -1.74
N ILE A 302 18.56 14.49 -0.78
CA ILE A 302 17.67 15.09 0.23
C ILE A 302 18.39 16.15 1.06
N VAL A 303 17.62 17.14 1.45
CA VAL A 303 18.05 18.24 2.33
C VAL A 303 17.17 18.25 3.58
N GLU A 304 17.46 19.12 4.53
CA GLU A 304 16.68 19.20 5.78
C GLU A 304 15.19 19.45 5.55
N ASP A 305 14.82 20.23 4.53
CA ASP A 305 13.45 20.44 4.10
C ASP A 305 12.74 19.15 3.60
N ASP A 306 13.48 18.08 3.38
CA ASP A 306 12.94 16.76 3.03
C ASP A 306 12.70 15.89 4.27
N LEU A 307 12.82 16.45 5.47
CA LEU A 307 12.61 15.78 6.75
C LEU A 307 11.39 16.38 7.47
N ALA A 308 10.64 15.52 8.15
CA ALA A 308 9.51 15.89 8.99
C ALA A 308 9.62 15.22 10.35
N VAL A 309 9.09 15.89 11.37
CA VAL A 309 8.99 15.35 12.73
C VAL A 309 7.59 14.78 12.93
N ILE A 310 7.53 13.52 13.36
CA ILE A 310 6.28 12.82 13.62
C ILE A 310 6.18 12.36 15.08
N GLY A 311 4.95 12.15 15.51
CA GLY A 311 4.62 11.61 16.81
C GLY A 311 3.55 10.53 16.68
N GLN A 312 2.69 10.40 17.69
CA GLN A 312 1.71 9.32 17.80
C GLN A 312 0.72 9.24 16.63
N VAL A 313 0.24 8.03 16.37
CA VAL A 313 -0.89 7.79 15.47
C VAL A 313 -2.14 8.51 16.00
N LEU A 314 -2.87 9.16 15.10
CA LEU A 314 -4.11 9.86 15.44
C LEU A 314 -5.25 8.87 15.65
N ASP A 315 -6.25 9.29 16.42
CA ASP A 315 -7.51 8.57 16.57
C ASP A 315 -8.11 8.34 15.18
N GLY A 316 -8.44 7.10 14.89
CA GLY A 316 -8.92 6.70 13.58
C GLY A 316 -7.85 6.17 12.62
N GLY A 317 -6.56 6.21 12.99
CA GLY A 317 -5.50 5.48 12.28
C GLY A 317 -5.12 6.01 10.89
N HIS A 318 -5.58 7.20 10.49
CA HIS A 318 -5.38 7.75 9.15
C HIS A 318 -4.33 8.86 9.07
N GLY A 319 -3.55 9.08 10.12
CA GLY A 319 -2.49 10.08 10.18
C GLY A 319 -1.68 10.00 11.46
N VAL A 320 -0.70 10.85 11.56
CA VAL A 320 0.14 11.03 12.76
C VAL A 320 0.12 12.50 13.19
N SER A 321 0.41 12.73 14.46
CA SER A 321 0.75 14.08 14.90
C SER A 321 2.09 14.49 14.29
N VAL A 322 2.21 15.76 13.90
CA VAL A 322 3.42 16.34 13.31
C VAL A 322 3.81 17.60 14.07
N ARG A 323 5.11 17.89 14.15
CA ARG A 323 5.64 19.14 14.70
C ARG A 323 6.41 19.88 13.62
N SER A 324 6.20 21.17 13.54
CA SER A 324 7.01 22.03 12.69
C SER A 324 8.41 22.25 13.28
N VAL A 325 9.34 22.59 12.41
CA VAL A 325 10.71 23.02 12.78
C VAL A 325 10.89 24.44 12.27
N GLU A 326 11.39 25.33 13.11
CA GLU A 326 11.63 26.71 12.74
C GLU A 326 12.63 26.81 11.58
N GLY A 327 12.29 27.64 10.59
CA GLY A 327 13.14 27.89 9.43
C GLY A 327 13.15 26.80 8.37
N LEU A 328 12.39 25.70 8.54
CA LEU A 328 12.17 24.70 7.51
C LEU A 328 10.83 24.91 6.81
N ARG A 329 10.71 24.34 5.60
CA ARG A 329 9.47 24.41 4.81
C ARG A 329 8.31 23.63 5.44
N ASN A 330 8.61 22.59 6.22
CA ASN A 330 7.64 21.76 6.92
C ASN A 330 6.62 21.10 5.98
N ASP A 331 7.11 20.35 5.01
CA ASP A 331 6.27 19.55 4.12
C ASP A 331 5.67 18.33 4.87
N PRO A 332 4.57 17.73 4.37
CA PRO A 332 3.93 16.59 5.01
C PRO A 332 4.85 15.37 5.00
N PRO A 333 4.90 14.60 6.11
CA PRO A 333 5.67 13.37 6.17
C PRO A 333 5.21 12.35 5.12
N SER A 334 6.06 11.36 4.86
CA SER A 334 5.64 10.21 4.04
C SER A 334 4.36 9.61 4.60
N SER A 335 3.51 9.12 3.73
CA SER A 335 2.26 8.47 4.13
C SER A 335 2.47 7.22 4.98
N GLU A 336 3.63 6.56 4.86
CA GLU A 336 4.04 5.43 5.72
C GLU A 336 4.46 5.85 7.14
N ALA A 337 4.44 7.14 7.46
CA ALA A 337 4.64 7.60 8.83
C ALA A 337 3.64 6.97 9.82
N VAL A 338 2.40 6.70 9.34
CA VAL A 338 1.39 6.00 10.14
C VAL A 338 1.85 4.59 10.50
N GLU A 339 2.42 3.86 9.55
CA GLU A 339 2.93 2.51 9.74
C GLU A 339 4.10 2.49 10.72
N PHE A 340 5.00 3.44 10.60
CA PHE A 340 6.14 3.56 11.50
C PHE A 340 5.73 3.81 12.95
N GLU A 341 4.78 4.71 13.17
CA GLU A 341 4.26 4.98 14.51
C GLU A 341 3.37 3.85 15.04
N ALA A 342 2.62 3.18 14.17
CA ALA A 342 1.81 2.02 14.54
C ALA A 342 2.68 0.86 15.05
N ILE A 343 3.89 0.67 14.50
CA ILE A 343 4.86 -0.29 15.00
C ILE A 343 5.29 0.09 16.42
N ASP A 344 5.66 1.34 16.66
CA ASP A 344 6.12 1.80 17.97
C ASP A 344 5.01 1.72 19.03
N ALA A 345 3.76 1.92 18.62
CA ALA A 345 2.60 1.85 19.52
C ALA A 345 2.34 0.43 20.07
N VAL A 346 2.73 -0.62 19.34
CA VAL A 346 2.47 -2.01 19.74
C VAL A 346 3.70 -2.73 20.32
N LEU A 347 4.85 -2.09 20.27
CA LEU A 347 6.10 -2.65 20.78
C LEU A 347 6.40 -2.16 22.21
N PRO A 348 7.18 -2.91 22.99
CA PRO A 348 7.65 -2.43 24.28
C PRO A 348 8.54 -1.21 24.12
N ARG A 349 8.60 -0.40 25.17
CA ARG A 349 9.62 0.65 25.29
C ARG A 349 10.79 0.11 26.09
N ALA A 350 11.99 0.55 25.78
CA ALA A 350 13.21 0.14 26.45
C ALA A 350 14.11 1.36 26.69
N VAL A 351 14.91 1.31 27.74
CA VAL A 351 16.00 2.26 27.93
C VAL A 351 17.12 1.87 26.96
N PRO A 352 17.53 2.75 26.05
CA PRO A 352 18.60 2.44 25.12
C PRO A 352 19.97 2.34 25.84
N PRO A 353 21.03 1.86 25.18
CA PRO A 353 22.36 1.85 25.76
C PRO A 353 22.77 3.23 26.34
N ALA A 354 23.44 3.23 27.48
CA ALA A 354 23.75 4.45 28.24
C ALA A 354 24.53 5.52 27.44
N GLU A 355 25.29 5.11 26.45
CA GLU A 355 26.03 6.01 25.56
C GLU A 355 25.17 7.01 24.77
N PHE A 356 23.86 6.72 24.64
CA PHE A 356 22.92 7.63 23.98
C PHE A 356 22.39 8.74 24.91
N GLY A 357 22.74 8.69 26.20
CA GLY A 357 22.33 9.70 27.17
C GLY A 357 20.82 9.80 27.41
N ILE A 358 20.10 8.70 27.22
CA ILE A 358 18.65 8.61 27.43
C ILE A 358 18.39 7.67 28.60
N ASP A 359 17.88 8.22 29.70
CA ASP A 359 17.58 7.45 30.90
C ASP A 359 16.11 6.97 30.94
N GLU A 360 15.27 7.49 30.05
CA GLU A 360 13.85 7.13 29.99
C GLU A 360 13.56 6.14 28.85
N PRO A 361 12.51 5.30 29.01
CA PRO A 361 12.11 4.37 27.99
C PRO A 361 11.68 5.07 26.67
N VAL A 362 12.26 4.65 25.56
CA VAL A 362 11.94 5.08 24.19
C VAL A 362 11.47 3.88 23.37
N PRO A 363 10.98 4.04 22.13
CA PRO A 363 10.69 2.92 21.26
C PRO A 363 11.89 1.97 21.14
N VAL A 364 11.66 0.66 21.21
CA VAL A 364 12.72 -0.36 21.10
C VAL A 364 13.39 -0.35 19.73
N VAL A 365 12.67 0.16 18.73
CA VAL A 365 13.16 0.32 17.35
C VAL A 365 13.78 1.72 17.21
N ARG A 366 15.00 1.76 16.71
CA ARG A 366 15.72 3.02 16.46
C ARG A 366 15.46 3.55 15.07
N SER A 367 15.62 2.70 14.06
CA SER A 367 15.50 3.10 12.65
C SER A 367 14.53 2.20 11.89
N LYS A 368 13.82 2.77 10.95
CA LYS A 368 12.82 2.10 10.12
C LYS A 368 13.06 2.47 8.66
N LEU A 369 12.92 1.49 7.79
CA LEU A 369 13.20 1.62 6.36
C LEU A 369 12.11 0.92 5.56
N HIS A 370 11.41 1.67 4.72
CA HIS A 370 10.46 1.15 3.76
C HIS A 370 10.97 1.36 2.34
N GLY A 371 10.86 0.33 1.51
CA GLY A 371 11.21 0.38 0.10
C GLY A 371 10.32 -0.53 -0.74
N HIS A 372 10.31 -0.28 -2.05
CA HIS A 372 9.49 -1.02 -3.01
C HIS A 372 10.27 -2.19 -3.65
N ARG A 373 11.16 -2.79 -2.89
CA ARG A 373 11.91 -3.99 -3.25
C ARG A 373 11.47 -5.15 -2.38
N GLY A 374 11.76 -6.37 -2.82
CA GLY A 374 11.52 -7.57 -2.04
C GLY A 374 12.77 -8.04 -1.31
N VAL A 375 12.61 -9.10 -0.53
CA VAL A 375 13.68 -9.82 0.14
C VAL A 375 13.68 -11.26 -0.41
N SER A 376 14.76 -11.65 -1.08
CA SER A 376 14.88 -13.01 -1.64
C SER A 376 15.43 -14.02 -0.65
N GLY A 377 16.14 -13.56 0.38
CA GLY A 377 16.69 -14.44 1.42
C GLY A 377 17.28 -13.67 2.58
N TYR A 378 17.48 -14.36 3.71
CA TYR A 378 18.07 -13.78 4.90
C TYR A 378 18.76 -14.82 5.80
N ASP A 379 19.64 -14.34 6.70
CA ASP A 379 20.25 -15.14 7.75
C ASP A 379 19.36 -15.14 9.01
N PRO A 380 18.70 -16.25 9.36
CA PRO A 380 17.77 -16.30 10.49
C PRO A 380 18.43 -16.15 11.87
N ARG A 381 19.77 -16.18 11.95
CA ARG A 381 20.50 -15.97 13.20
C ARG A 381 20.59 -14.49 13.60
N THR A 382 20.53 -13.59 12.62
CA THR A 382 20.70 -12.13 12.82
C THR A 382 19.51 -11.31 12.37
N VAL A 383 18.62 -11.89 11.55
CA VAL A 383 17.45 -11.23 10.97
C VAL A 383 16.19 -12.06 11.25
N GLU A 384 15.11 -11.40 11.60
CA GLU A 384 13.79 -12.03 11.78
C GLU A 384 12.81 -11.57 10.69
N PHE A 385 12.15 -12.54 10.08
CA PHE A 385 10.98 -12.28 9.23
C PHE A 385 9.70 -12.40 10.07
N VAL A 386 8.86 -11.37 10.00
CA VAL A 386 7.53 -11.37 10.62
C VAL A 386 6.47 -11.32 9.51
N PRO A 387 5.77 -12.41 9.21
CA PRO A 387 4.76 -12.43 8.15
C PRO A 387 3.55 -11.61 8.56
N LEU A 388 2.90 -10.98 7.58
CA LEU A 388 1.55 -10.46 7.75
C LEU A 388 0.57 -11.60 8.05
N SER A 389 -0.62 -11.27 8.54
CA SER A 389 -1.67 -12.28 8.70
C SER A 389 -2.14 -12.80 7.34
N PRO A 390 -2.70 -14.03 7.25
CA PRO A 390 -3.18 -14.61 6.00
C PRO A 390 -4.11 -13.69 5.19
N ALA A 391 -4.98 -12.97 5.85
CA ALA A 391 -5.90 -12.05 5.19
C ALA A 391 -5.20 -11.00 4.30
N TYR A 392 -4.00 -10.55 4.68
CA TYR A 392 -3.25 -9.56 3.90
C TYR A 392 -2.58 -10.13 2.64
N TYR A 393 -2.45 -11.45 2.55
CA TYR A 393 -1.96 -12.12 1.34
C TYR A 393 -3.09 -12.44 0.36
N ASP A 394 -4.30 -12.66 0.86
CA ASP A 394 -5.47 -12.96 0.03
C ASP A 394 -6.12 -11.68 -0.52
N TYR A 395 -5.98 -10.55 0.18
CA TYR A 395 -6.52 -9.25 -0.23
C TYR A 395 -5.41 -8.28 -0.59
N LEU A 396 -5.67 -7.42 -1.56
CA LEU A 396 -4.82 -6.28 -1.82
C LEU A 396 -5.10 -5.22 -0.76
N VAL A 397 -4.19 -5.07 0.19
CA VAL A 397 -4.24 -3.98 1.16
C VAL A 397 -3.58 -2.77 0.55
N SER A 398 -4.32 -1.68 0.48
CA SER A 398 -3.82 -0.43 -0.10
C SER A 398 -2.73 0.19 0.73
N CYS A 399 -1.74 0.70 0.02
CA CYS A 399 -0.66 1.48 0.57
C CYS A 399 -1.18 2.69 1.36
N SER A 400 -0.58 2.94 2.52
CA SER A 400 -0.89 4.12 3.37
C SER A 400 -2.32 4.14 3.93
N THR A 401 -2.92 2.98 4.11
CA THR A 401 -4.22 2.86 4.75
C THR A 401 -4.09 2.43 6.21
N GLU A 402 -5.11 2.73 7.02
CA GLU A 402 -5.20 2.20 8.37
C GLU A 402 -5.09 0.67 8.39
N ALA A 403 -5.75 -0.01 7.46
CA ALA A 403 -5.71 -1.48 7.38
C ALA A 403 -4.28 -2.00 7.19
N GLN A 404 -3.48 -1.35 6.35
CA GLN A 404 -2.08 -1.71 6.17
C GLN A 404 -1.27 -1.45 7.44
N ALA A 405 -1.44 -0.29 8.07
CA ALA A 405 -0.74 0.07 9.31
C ALA A 405 -1.05 -0.91 10.44
N VAL A 406 -2.32 -1.29 10.61
CA VAL A 406 -2.76 -2.29 11.60
C VAL A 406 -2.12 -3.66 11.30
N GLY A 407 -2.14 -4.11 10.05
CA GLY A 407 -1.55 -5.40 9.66
C GLY A 407 -0.05 -5.48 9.88
N ILE A 408 0.65 -4.38 9.59
CA ILE A 408 2.08 -4.26 9.86
C ILE A 408 2.34 -4.27 11.37
N ALA A 409 1.64 -3.45 12.14
CA ALA A 409 1.77 -3.39 13.59
C ALA A 409 1.53 -4.76 14.23
N GLU A 410 0.50 -5.50 13.82
CA GLU A 410 0.23 -6.87 14.28
C GLU A 410 1.37 -7.85 13.95
N ALA A 411 1.99 -7.73 12.77
CA ALA A 411 3.14 -8.56 12.43
C ALA A 411 4.32 -8.27 13.37
N TYR A 412 4.67 -7.00 13.56
CA TYR A 412 5.77 -6.60 14.44
C TYR A 412 5.51 -6.91 15.91
N ARG A 413 4.26 -6.83 16.38
CA ARG A 413 3.87 -7.24 17.74
C ARG A 413 4.23 -8.70 18.04
N ARG A 414 4.27 -9.57 17.02
CA ARG A 414 4.67 -10.98 17.15
C ARG A 414 6.17 -11.21 17.12
N SER A 415 6.96 -10.19 16.78
CA SER A 415 8.42 -10.32 16.73
C SER A 415 9.00 -10.72 18.09
N ARG A 416 9.75 -11.82 18.10
CA ARG A 416 10.52 -12.22 19.26
C ARG A 416 11.73 -11.32 19.46
N ALA A 417 12.42 -11.00 18.36
CA ALA A 417 13.63 -10.17 18.40
C ALA A 417 13.39 -8.79 19.02
N LEU A 418 12.21 -8.17 18.80
CA LEU A 418 11.89 -6.86 19.35
C LEU A 418 11.31 -6.90 20.77
N ARG A 419 10.89 -8.07 21.25
CA ARG A 419 10.30 -8.23 22.59
C ARG A 419 11.27 -8.84 23.61
N ASP A 420 12.25 -9.58 23.13
CA ASP A 420 13.28 -10.20 23.97
C ASP A 420 14.60 -9.42 23.82
N PRO A 421 15.05 -8.70 24.84
CA PRO A 421 16.29 -7.92 24.77
C PRO A 421 17.54 -8.83 24.58
N ASN A 422 17.44 -10.12 24.90
CA ASN A 422 18.54 -11.08 24.73
C ASN A 422 18.52 -11.78 23.37
N ASP A 423 17.52 -11.53 22.53
CA ASP A 423 17.50 -12.12 21.19
C ASP A 423 18.62 -11.50 20.34
N PRO A 424 19.50 -12.32 19.75
CA PRO A 424 20.66 -11.84 18.99
C PRO A 424 20.29 -11.17 17.65
N ARG A 425 19.05 -11.35 17.19
CA ARG A 425 18.60 -10.76 15.93
C ARG A 425 18.41 -9.25 16.12
N THR A 426 19.05 -8.50 15.26
CA THR A 426 19.13 -7.04 15.36
C THR A 426 18.20 -6.33 14.41
N ILE A 427 17.77 -7.04 13.36
CA ILE A 427 16.91 -6.56 12.28
C ILE A 427 15.66 -7.42 12.21
N VAL A 428 14.53 -6.76 12.05
CA VAL A 428 13.24 -7.42 11.79
C VAL A 428 12.62 -6.84 10.54
N PHE A 429 12.05 -7.69 9.69
CA PHE A 429 11.39 -7.21 8.48
C PHE A 429 10.07 -7.93 8.21
N THR A 430 9.20 -7.24 7.48
CA THR A 430 8.02 -7.81 6.84
C THR A 430 8.01 -7.48 5.36
N VAL A 431 7.26 -8.26 4.57
CA VAL A 431 7.05 -7.99 3.15
C VAL A 431 5.57 -7.71 2.92
N LEU A 432 5.32 -6.65 2.18
CA LEU A 432 3.99 -6.18 1.79
C LEU A 432 3.72 -6.69 0.38
N PRO A 433 2.86 -7.71 0.20
CA PRO A 433 2.63 -8.30 -1.12
C PRO A 433 2.24 -7.27 -2.17
N GLY A 434 2.96 -7.28 -3.28
CA GLY A 434 2.73 -6.34 -4.38
C GLY A 434 3.10 -4.89 -4.12
N HIS A 435 3.72 -4.60 -2.97
CA HIS A 435 4.06 -3.23 -2.60
C HIS A 435 5.55 -3.06 -2.30
N GLY A 436 6.08 -3.77 -1.32
CA GLY A 436 7.46 -3.60 -0.90
C GLY A 436 7.78 -4.36 0.38
N MET A 437 8.72 -3.81 1.12
CA MET A 437 9.12 -4.33 2.42
C MET A 437 9.25 -3.20 3.42
N LEU A 438 9.16 -3.56 4.69
CA LEU A 438 9.47 -2.69 5.80
C LEU A 438 10.47 -3.40 6.70
N MET A 439 11.57 -2.72 7.03
CA MET A 439 12.64 -3.21 7.90
C MET A 439 12.85 -2.28 9.07
N VAL A 440 13.19 -2.85 10.22
CA VAL A 440 13.52 -2.08 11.41
C VAL A 440 14.79 -2.60 12.06
N GLU A 441 15.55 -1.73 12.72
CA GLU A 441 16.70 -2.11 13.55
C GLU A 441 16.50 -1.67 15.00
N LYS A 442 17.04 -2.45 15.94
CA LYS A 442 17.08 -2.13 17.36
C LYS A 442 18.16 -1.07 17.67
N TRP A 443 18.12 -0.53 18.88
CA TRP A 443 19.24 0.19 19.46
C TRP A 443 20.41 -0.76 19.69
N LEU A 444 21.59 -0.40 19.16
CA LEU A 444 22.80 -1.19 19.30
C LEU A 444 23.95 -0.30 19.82
N PRO A 445 24.72 -0.79 20.81
CA PRO A 445 25.89 -0.08 21.31
C PRO A 445 26.89 0.20 20.19
N GLY A 446 27.47 1.40 20.18
CA GLY A 446 28.48 1.82 19.21
C GLY A 446 27.97 2.04 17.79
N LYS A 447 26.70 1.80 17.51
CA LYS A 447 26.14 1.90 16.15
C LYS A 447 25.42 3.23 15.93
N LYS A 448 25.59 3.79 14.73
CA LYS A 448 24.81 4.94 14.23
C LYS A 448 23.44 4.45 13.70
N PRO A 449 22.44 5.34 13.54
CA PRO A 449 21.20 4.98 12.87
C PRO A 449 21.44 4.37 11.49
N PHE A 450 20.73 3.29 11.17
CA PHE A 450 20.80 2.51 9.91
C PHE A 450 22.11 1.76 9.65
N GLU A 451 23.10 1.89 10.51
CA GLU A 451 24.41 1.25 10.27
C GLU A 451 24.29 -0.26 10.21
N GLU A 452 23.48 -0.85 11.06
CA GLU A 452 23.26 -2.30 11.09
C GLU A 452 22.45 -2.77 9.88
N LEU A 453 21.43 -2.01 9.47
CA LEU A 453 20.67 -2.29 8.25
C LEU A 453 21.56 -2.28 7.01
N LEU A 454 22.43 -1.26 6.88
CA LEU A 454 23.37 -1.17 5.77
C LEU A 454 24.39 -2.32 5.80
N ALA A 455 24.96 -2.63 6.95
CA ALA A 455 25.89 -3.74 7.12
C ALA A 455 25.23 -5.09 6.77
N ALA A 456 23.98 -5.29 7.16
CA ALA A 456 23.26 -6.52 6.83
C ALA A 456 23.03 -6.70 5.32
N MET A 457 22.84 -5.62 4.59
CA MET A 457 22.75 -5.67 3.12
C MET A 457 24.11 -5.98 2.49
N ASP A 458 25.18 -5.29 2.94
CA ASP A 458 26.52 -5.45 2.39
C ASP A 458 27.10 -6.84 2.67
N GLU A 459 26.87 -7.37 3.86
CA GLU A 459 27.28 -8.70 4.30
C GLU A 459 26.34 -9.82 3.82
N ARG A 460 25.31 -9.46 3.05
CA ARG A 460 24.29 -10.39 2.57
C ARG A 460 23.57 -11.16 3.67
N ARG A 461 23.45 -10.56 4.84
CA ARG A 461 22.60 -11.13 5.90
C ARG A 461 21.12 -10.95 5.56
N ILE A 462 20.81 -9.97 4.69
CA ILE A 462 19.53 -9.82 4.03
C ILE A 462 19.77 -9.55 2.54
N ASP A 463 19.18 -10.36 1.68
CA ASP A 463 19.31 -10.21 0.23
C ASP A 463 18.12 -9.45 -0.33
N ILE A 464 18.37 -8.20 -0.74
CA ILE A 464 17.37 -7.35 -1.37
C ILE A 464 17.29 -7.70 -2.86
N CYS A 465 16.09 -7.94 -3.35
CA CYS A 465 15.86 -8.26 -4.76
C CYS A 465 14.98 -7.21 -5.45
N HIS A 466 15.05 -7.17 -6.77
CA HIS A 466 14.09 -6.41 -7.57
C HIS A 466 12.73 -7.12 -7.55
N GLY A 467 11.67 -6.32 -7.51
CA GLY A 467 10.32 -6.82 -7.47
C GLY A 467 9.84 -7.30 -6.09
N VAL A 468 8.55 -7.42 -5.96
CA VAL A 468 7.86 -7.83 -4.73
C VAL A 468 6.82 -8.87 -5.08
N PRO A 469 6.76 -10.00 -4.35
CA PRO A 469 5.73 -11.02 -4.58
C PRO A 469 4.32 -10.42 -4.51
N GLN A 470 3.46 -10.80 -5.45
CA GLN A 470 2.07 -10.33 -5.53
C GLN A 470 1.10 -11.17 -4.68
N GLY A 471 1.55 -12.19 -4.01
CA GLY A 471 0.71 -13.08 -3.25
C GLY A 471 1.47 -13.72 -2.11
N TRP A 472 1.03 -14.89 -1.74
CA TRP A 472 1.65 -15.66 -0.68
C TRP A 472 3.12 -15.89 -0.92
N MET A 473 3.91 -15.71 0.13
CA MET A 473 5.32 -16.02 0.13
C MET A 473 5.69 -16.85 1.35
N ARG A 474 6.65 -17.72 1.17
CA ARG A 474 7.17 -18.58 2.21
C ARG A 474 8.69 -18.57 2.15
N TYR A 475 9.33 -18.37 3.29
CA TYR A 475 10.76 -18.56 3.41
C TYR A 475 11.06 -19.98 3.86
N VAL A 476 11.91 -20.68 3.12
CA VAL A 476 12.32 -22.06 3.42
C VAL A 476 13.81 -22.12 3.73
N PRO A 477 14.25 -23.00 4.64
CA PRO A 477 15.65 -23.15 4.98
C PRO A 477 16.44 -23.80 3.84
N VAL A 478 17.53 -23.14 3.43
CA VAL A 478 18.47 -23.62 2.42
C VAL A 478 19.89 -23.28 2.88
N GLY A 479 20.72 -24.29 3.12
CA GLY A 479 22.13 -24.09 3.48
C GLY A 479 22.38 -23.17 4.69
N GLY A 480 21.48 -23.19 5.69
CA GLY A 480 21.58 -22.34 6.88
C GLY A 480 21.03 -20.91 6.70
N ARG A 481 20.49 -20.59 5.55
CA ARG A 481 19.77 -19.35 5.24
C ARG A 481 18.28 -19.64 5.03
N MET A 482 17.48 -18.59 5.03
CA MET A 482 16.09 -18.64 4.61
C MET A 482 15.97 -18.05 3.21
N GLU A 483 15.39 -18.79 2.27
CA GLU A 483 15.18 -18.35 0.90
C GLU A 483 13.68 -18.24 0.58
N LEU A 484 13.33 -17.22 -0.19
CA LEU A 484 11.97 -16.98 -0.60
C LEU A 484 11.49 -18.02 -1.61
N ARG A 485 10.32 -18.57 -1.34
CA ARG A 485 9.55 -19.39 -2.28
C ARG A 485 8.13 -18.82 -2.40
N ALA A 486 7.65 -18.72 -3.63
CA ALA A 486 6.24 -18.37 -3.88
C ALA A 486 5.35 -19.56 -3.52
N GLY A 487 4.20 -19.27 -2.93
CA GLY A 487 3.18 -20.29 -2.64
C GLY A 487 2.57 -20.19 -1.25
N LYS A 488 1.31 -20.60 -1.14
CA LYS A 488 0.59 -20.69 0.13
C LYS A 488 1.34 -21.60 1.09
N PRO A 489 1.45 -21.26 2.40
CA PRO A 489 1.92 -22.25 3.38
C PRO A 489 0.99 -23.45 3.35
N GLU A 490 1.56 -24.65 3.46
CA GLU A 490 0.77 -25.86 3.68
C GLU A 490 -0.04 -25.66 4.97
N ALA A 491 -1.36 -25.93 4.92
CA ALA A 491 -2.19 -25.82 6.10
C ALA A 491 -1.60 -26.72 7.21
N PRO A 492 -1.49 -26.22 8.46
CA PRO A 492 -1.03 -27.08 9.56
C PRO A 492 -2.05 -28.22 9.72
N GLY A 493 -1.71 -29.40 9.25
CA GLY A 493 -2.59 -30.59 9.26
C GLY A 493 -2.50 -31.48 8.03
N GLU A 494 -1.94 -31.01 6.91
CA GLU A 494 -1.60 -31.88 5.76
C GLU A 494 -0.16 -32.41 5.82
N VAL A 495 0.36 -32.67 7.00
CA VAL A 495 1.44 -33.65 7.13
C VAL A 495 0.77 -34.99 6.88
N GLY A 496 0.86 -35.44 5.64
CA GLY A 496 0.21 -36.63 5.18
C GLY A 496 0.41 -37.80 6.12
N CYS A 497 -0.63 -38.27 6.74
CA CYS A 497 -0.79 -39.70 6.93
C CYS A 497 -0.81 -40.30 5.52
N ARG A 498 0.36 -40.53 4.94
CA ARG A 498 0.47 -41.61 3.97
C ARG A 498 0.09 -42.87 4.74
N PRO A 499 -0.97 -43.56 4.38
CA PRO A 499 -1.16 -44.90 4.91
C PRO A 499 0.12 -45.68 4.62
N PRO A 500 0.63 -46.47 5.56
CA PRO A 500 1.82 -47.27 5.31
C PRO A 500 1.53 -48.08 4.04
N THR A 501 2.40 -47.97 3.06
CA THR A 501 2.43 -48.84 1.90
C THR A 501 2.41 -50.25 2.42
N ALA A 502 1.32 -50.98 2.17
CA ALA A 502 1.22 -52.41 2.45
C ALA A 502 2.31 -53.09 1.64
N ASP A 503 3.40 -53.41 2.32
CA ASP A 503 4.36 -54.40 1.86
C ASP A 503 3.64 -55.75 1.81
N LYS A 504 3.76 -56.36 0.64
CA LYS A 504 3.31 -57.69 0.33
C LYS A 504 3.72 -58.66 1.45
N ALA A 505 2.75 -59.27 2.11
CA ALA A 505 2.94 -60.51 2.83
C ALA A 505 1.74 -61.43 2.52
N ALA A 506 2.08 -62.42 1.73
CA ALA A 506 1.64 -63.79 1.69
C ALA A 506 0.23 -64.19 2.11
N GLU A 507 -0.39 -64.84 1.16
CA GLU A 507 -1.39 -65.87 1.17
C GLU A 507 -1.66 -66.58 2.53
N GLY A 508 -2.93 -66.62 2.89
CA GLY A 508 -3.47 -67.52 3.92
C GLY A 508 -5.00 -67.56 3.83
N LYS A 509 -5.50 -68.57 3.15
CA LYS A 509 -6.90 -68.96 3.15
C LYS A 509 -7.35 -69.39 4.56
N ALA A 510 -8.61 -69.04 4.93
CA ALA A 510 -9.63 -69.99 5.43
C ALA A 510 -10.88 -69.26 5.93
N ASP A 511 -11.98 -69.62 5.37
CA ASP A 511 -13.31 -70.06 5.85
C ASP A 511 -14.12 -69.12 6.80
N ALA A 512 -15.21 -68.62 6.27
CA ALA A 512 -16.62 -68.99 6.38
C ALA A 512 -17.35 -68.73 7.72
N GLU A 513 -18.56 -68.33 7.51
CA GLU A 513 -19.77 -68.41 8.36
C GLU A 513 -20.16 -67.17 9.16
N GLU A 514 -21.18 -66.49 8.67
CA GLU A 514 -22.62 -66.59 9.03
C GLU A 514 -23.00 -65.91 10.34
N LEU A 515 -23.79 -64.91 10.33
CA LEU A 515 -25.11 -64.88 10.91
C LEU A 515 -25.78 -63.49 10.85
N ALA A 516 -26.95 -63.58 10.42
CA ALA A 516 -28.00 -62.63 10.12
C ALA A 516 -28.68 -61.98 11.35
N HIS A 517 -29.50 -61.01 11.02
CA HIS A 517 -30.71 -60.53 11.69
C HIS A 517 -30.65 -59.34 12.64
N GLY A 518 -31.50 -58.39 12.29
CA GLY A 518 -32.11 -57.48 13.25
C GLY A 518 -32.55 -56.12 12.66
N THR A 519 -33.76 -56.11 12.16
CA THR A 519 -34.53 -54.93 11.66
C THR A 519 -35.05 -54.04 12.79
N PRO A 520 -35.83 -52.97 12.52
CA PRO A 520 -35.63 -51.59 13.01
C PRO A 520 -36.66 -51.17 14.05
N VAL A 521 -36.44 -50.04 14.69
CA VAL A 521 -37.52 -49.39 15.45
C VAL A 521 -37.53 -47.89 15.18
N ASP A 522 -38.68 -47.45 14.75
CA ASP A 522 -39.18 -46.09 14.66
C ASP A 522 -39.23 -45.35 16.01
N GLY A 523 -39.13 -44.03 15.96
CA GLY A 523 -39.42 -43.21 17.14
C GLY A 523 -39.40 -41.71 16.89
N LYS A 524 -40.53 -41.19 16.50
CA LYS A 524 -41.11 -39.83 16.45
C LYS A 524 -40.46 -38.76 17.35
N ALA A 525 -40.22 -37.59 16.73
CA ALA A 525 -40.74 -36.23 16.97
C ALA A 525 -41.00 -35.71 18.38
N THR A 526 -40.46 -34.54 18.66
CA THR A 526 -41.00 -33.29 19.26
C THR A 526 -39.81 -32.33 19.40
N GLY A 527 -39.76 -31.11 18.91
CA GLY A 527 -40.64 -30.01 19.19
C GLY A 527 -39.99 -29.13 20.25
N GLY A 528 -39.36 -27.97 19.89
CA GLY A 528 -38.86 -27.01 20.85
C GLY A 528 -38.24 -25.78 20.20
N ARG A 529 -39.05 -24.74 20.03
CA ARG A 529 -38.62 -23.36 19.71
C ARG A 529 -37.93 -22.73 20.93
N SER A 530 -36.95 -21.84 20.68
CA SER A 530 -36.84 -20.51 21.36
C SER A 530 -35.49 -19.87 20.96
N SER A 531 -35.59 -18.80 20.26
CA SER A 531 -35.34 -17.37 20.60
C SER A 531 -33.89 -17.00 20.87
N ALA A 532 -33.31 -16.25 19.91
CA ALA A 532 -32.88 -14.86 19.99
C ALA A 532 -32.09 -14.41 21.24
N THR A 533 -30.91 -13.88 21.08
CA THR A 533 -30.55 -12.47 21.31
C THR A 533 -29.04 -12.24 21.19
N HIS A 534 -28.70 -11.26 20.40
CA HIS A 534 -27.67 -10.22 20.53
C HIS A 534 -26.32 -10.52 21.25
N CYS A 535 -25.24 -10.42 20.55
CA CYS A 535 -24.33 -9.24 20.61
C CYS A 535 -23.50 -9.21 19.33
#